data_b8074949c17ba68d740facf4db0d421e
#
_entry.id   b8074949c17ba68d740facf4db0d421e
#
_cell.length_a   1.000
_cell.length_b   1.000
_cell.length_c   1.000
_cell.angle_alpha   90.00
_cell.angle_beta   90.00
_cell.angle_gamma   90.00
#
_symmetry.space_group_name_H-M   'P 1'
#
loop_
_entity.id
_entity.type
_entity.pdbx_description
1 polymer ?
#
loop_
_entity_poly.entity_id
_entity_poly.type
_entity_poly.pdbx_seq_one_letter_code
_entity_poly.pdbx_strand_id
1 'polypeptide(L)'
;MSIFRTASTLALATALALAAAPAFSYSISNNKIVDDSGKVVQLKGVNVFGFETGNHVMHGLWARNWKEMINQMQGLGFNAVRLPFCPATLRSDTMPSSIDYGRNADLQGLTSLQILDKVINEFNARGMYVLLDHHTPDCAGISELWYTGSYTEAQWLADLRFVANRYKNVPYVLGLDLKNEPHGAATWGTGNAATDWNKAAERGSAAVLAVAPKWIIAVEGITDNPVCSTNGGIYWGGNLQPLACTPLNIPANRLLLAPHVYGPDVYVQSYFNDSNFPNNMPAIWDRHFGQFAGKYALLLGEFGGKYGEGDARDKVWQDALVKYLRSKGINDGFYWSWNPKEGLNNDA
;
A
#
# COMPACT_ATOMS: atom_id res chain seq x y z
N MET A 1 -76.85 37.15 -10.10
CA MET A 1 -76.22 35.95 -10.77
C MET A 1 -74.73 36.17 -10.73
N SER A 2 -74.03 35.60 -9.75
CA SER A 2 -72.61 35.79 -9.53
C SER A 2 -71.90 34.46 -9.85
N ILE A 3 -70.96 34.47 -10.79
CA ILE A 3 -70.23 33.30 -11.24
C ILE A 3 -68.87 33.31 -10.56
N PHE A 4 -68.70 32.42 -9.59
CA PHE A 4 -67.36 32.14 -8.98
C PHE A 4 -66.54 31.26 -9.93
N ARG A 5 -65.39 31.77 -10.37
CA ARG A 5 -64.34 30.97 -11.07
C ARG A 5 -63.36 30.51 -9.98
N THR A 6 -63.31 29.22 -9.78
CA THR A 6 -62.26 28.53 -9.01
C THR A 6 -61.01 28.32 -9.87
N ALA A 7 -59.92 28.94 -9.51
CA ALA A 7 -58.60 28.68 -10.13
C ALA A 7 -57.93 27.53 -9.39
N SER A 8 -57.71 26.42 -10.06
CA SER A 8 -56.92 25.30 -9.56
C SER A 8 -55.42 25.54 -9.85
N THR A 9 -54.63 25.73 -8.81
CA THR A 9 -53.17 25.79 -8.90
C THR A 9 -52.62 24.38 -8.90
N LEU A 10 -52.06 23.97 -10.01
CA LEU A 10 -51.29 22.72 -10.13
C LEU A 10 -49.88 22.97 -9.58
N ALA A 11 -49.55 22.39 -8.43
CA ALA A 11 -48.20 22.40 -7.88
C ALA A 11 -47.37 21.30 -8.60
N LEU A 12 -46.40 21.71 -9.40
CA LEU A 12 -45.44 20.82 -10.05
C LEU A 12 -44.34 20.50 -9.01
N ALA A 13 -44.36 19.30 -8.45
CA ALA A 13 -43.27 18.81 -7.60
C ALA A 13 -42.13 18.30 -8.49
N THR A 14 -41.09 19.10 -8.65
CA THR A 14 -39.82 18.67 -9.24
C THR A 14 -39.08 17.77 -8.27
N ALA A 15 -39.12 16.47 -8.50
CA ALA A 15 -38.25 15.53 -7.82
C ALA A 15 -36.81 15.73 -8.33
N LEU A 16 -35.95 16.36 -7.52
CA LEU A 16 -34.50 16.31 -7.73
C LEU A 16 -34.05 14.85 -7.50
N ALA A 17 -33.80 14.13 -8.58
CA ALA A 17 -33.03 12.90 -8.53
C ALA A 17 -31.60 13.29 -8.12
N LEU A 18 -31.23 13.06 -6.86
CA LEU A 18 -29.82 13.02 -6.47
C LEU A 18 -29.18 11.87 -7.27
N ALA A 19 -28.49 12.21 -8.35
CA ALA A 19 -27.58 11.27 -8.99
C ALA A 19 -26.52 10.92 -7.94
N ALA A 20 -26.59 9.69 -7.43
CA ALA A 20 -25.49 9.15 -6.62
C ALA A 20 -24.22 9.26 -7.46
N ALA A 21 -23.21 9.96 -6.95
CA ALA A 21 -21.90 9.98 -7.59
C ALA A 21 -21.47 8.53 -7.88
N PRO A 22 -20.91 8.25 -9.05
CA PRO A 22 -20.50 6.90 -9.40
C PRO A 22 -19.55 6.39 -8.30
N ALA A 23 -19.95 5.32 -7.64
CA ALA A 23 -19.11 4.68 -6.63
C ALA A 23 -17.97 4.01 -7.38
N PHE A 24 -16.80 4.64 -7.41
CA PHE A 24 -15.60 4.02 -7.97
C PHE A 24 -15.36 2.67 -7.30
N SER A 25 -15.15 1.67 -8.11
CA SER A 25 -14.93 0.30 -7.66
C SER A 25 -13.77 -0.28 -8.46
N TYR A 26 -12.86 -0.90 -7.75
CA TYR A 26 -11.74 -1.58 -8.37
C TYR A 26 -11.87 -3.08 -8.14
N SER A 27 -11.35 -3.85 -9.09
CA SER A 27 -11.30 -5.31 -8.97
C SER A 27 -10.09 -5.86 -9.71
N ILE A 28 -9.80 -7.13 -9.47
CA ILE A 28 -8.80 -7.86 -10.26
C ILE A 28 -9.54 -8.62 -11.36
N SER A 29 -9.14 -8.37 -12.60
CA SER A 29 -9.60 -9.07 -13.78
C SER A 29 -8.42 -9.33 -14.72
N ASN A 30 -8.28 -10.55 -15.23
CA ASN A 30 -7.15 -10.95 -16.07
C ASN A 30 -5.78 -10.55 -15.46
N ASN A 31 -5.64 -10.74 -14.15
CA ASN A 31 -4.42 -10.43 -13.38
C ASN A 31 -4.00 -8.95 -13.43
N LYS A 32 -4.95 -8.06 -13.65
CA LYS A 32 -4.77 -6.59 -13.63
C LYS A 32 -5.80 -5.95 -12.72
N ILE A 33 -5.43 -4.82 -12.14
CA ILE A 33 -6.39 -3.94 -11.48
C ILE A 33 -7.21 -3.29 -12.58
N VAL A 34 -8.53 -3.36 -12.46
CA VAL A 34 -9.48 -2.69 -13.37
C VAL A 34 -10.45 -1.83 -12.58
N ASP A 35 -10.90 -0.75 -13.19
CA ASP A 35 -12.00 0.07 -12.67
C ASP A 35 -13.38 -0.57 -12.99
N ASP A 36 -14.45 0.06 -12.57
CA ASP A 36 -15.83 -0.39 -12.78
C ASP A 36 -16.28 -0.40 -14.25
N SER A 37 -15.55 0.28 -15.15
CA SER A 37 -15.73 0.19 -16.60
C SER A 37 -14.96 -0.97 -17.24
N GLY A 38 -14.13 -1.67 -16.47
CA GLY A 38 -13.24 -2.73 -16.97
C GLY A 38 -11.92 -2.20 -17.56
N LYS A 39 -11.64 -0.91 -17.44
CA LYS A 39 -10.40 -0.31 -17.91
C LYS A 39 -9.26 -0.64 -16.93
N VAL A 40 -8.12 -1.06 -17.49
CA VAL A 40 -6.92 -1.33 -16.70
C VAL A 40 -6.40 -0.05 -16.04
N VAL A 41 -6.19 -0.14 -14.74
CA VAL A 41 -5.54 0.89 -13.91
C VAL A 41 -4.06 0.54 -13.83
N GLN A 42 -3.20 1.45 -14.30
CA GLN A 42 -1.75 1.35 -14.13
C GLN A 42 -1.29 2.24 -12.99
N LEU A 43 -0.45 1.69 -12.11
CA LEU A 43 0.05 2.39 -10.93
C LEU A 43 1.54 2.71 -11.08
N LYS A 44 1.85 3.98 -11.28
CA LYS A 44 3.21 4.52 -11.16
C LYS A 44 3.31 5.14 -9.78
N GLY A 45 3.71 4.34 -8.82
CA GLY A 45 3.58 4.67 -7.42
C GLY A 45 4.87 5.06 -6.72
N VAL A 46 4.72 5.78 -5.62
CA VAL A 46 5.77 6.07 -4.67
C VAL A 46 5.24 5.88 -3.25
N ASN A 47 6.07 5.35 -2.36
CA ASN A 47 5.74 5.28 -0.93
C ASN A 47 5.90 6.67 -0.31
N VAL A 48 4.92 7.10 0.48
CA VAL A 48 4.91 8.39 1.19
C VAL A 48 4.84 8.10 2.67
N PHE A 49 6.00 7.92 3.28
CA PHE A 49 6.14 7.52 4.67
C PHE A 49 5.99 8.69 5.67
N GLY A 50 5.88 8.34 6.94
CA GLY A 50 5.86 9.24 8.09
C GLY A 50 4.68 9.04 9.03
N PHE A 51 3.50 8.66 8.54
CA PHE A 51 2.36 8.38 9.42
C PHE A 51 2.51 7.09 10.23
N GLU A 52 3.44 6.22 9.86
CA GLU A 52 3.84 5.01 10.58
C GLU A 52 4.94 5.25 11.60
N THR A 53 5.52 6.44 11.65
CA THR A 53 6.62 6.82 12.54
C THR A 53 6.14 7.56 13.78
N GLY A 54 7.02 7.81 14.74
CA GLY A 54 6.73 8.64 15.91
C GLY A 54 6.37 10.10 15.62
N ASN A 55 6.50 10.55 14.38
CA ASN A 55 6.02 11.88 13.94
C ASN A 55 4.52 11.88 13.64
N HIS A 56 3.94 10.73 13.33
CA HIS A 56 2.53 10.51 13.02
C HIS A 56 1.99 11.44 11.92
N VAL A 57 2.82 11.81 10.97
CA VAL A 57 2.48 12.70 9.86
C VAL A 57 3.42 12.48 8.70
N MET A 58 2.98 12.79 7.49
CA MET A 58 3.79 12.75 6.27
C MET A 58 5.17 13.39 6.49
N HIS A 59 6.22 12.67 6.14
CA HIS A 59 7.61 13.10 6.37
C HIS A 59 7.96 14.35 5.54
N GLY A 60 8.84 15.21 6.08
CA GLY A 60 9.34 16.41 5.38
C GLY A 60 8.57 17.69 5.62
N LEU A 61 7.51 17.65 6.43
CA LEU A 61 6.72 18.85 6.72
C LEU A 61 7.46 19.92 7.53
N TRP A 62 8.62 19.59 8.09
CA TRP A 62 9.52 20.56 8.72
C TRP A 62 10.25 21.46 7.70
N ALA A 63 10.35 21.02 6.44
CA ALA A 63 11.10 21.71 5.41
C ALA A 63 10.21 22.18 4.25
N ARG A 64 9.08 21.51 4.00
CA ARG A 64 8.27 21.72 2.80
C ARG A 64 6.78 21.83 3.08
N ASN A 65 6.06 22.48 2.16
CA ASN A 65 4.60 22.45 2.15
C ASN A 65 4.09 21.12 1.59
N TRP A 66 3.14 20.50 2.27
CA TRP A 66 2.62 19.18 1.91
C TRP A 66 1.94 19.11 0.53
N LYS A 67 1.24 20.18 0.13
CA LYS A 67 0.60 20.25 -1.21
C LYS A 67 1.62 20.43 -2.32
N GLU A 68 2.71 21.17 -2.07
CA GLU A 68 3.80 21.33 -3.03
C GLU A 68 4.53 20.00 -3.26
N MET A 69 4.70 19.18 -2.23
CA MET A 69 5.26 17.83 -2.39
C MET A 69 4.35 16.96 -3.26
N ILE A 70 3.04 17.00 -3.05
CA ILE A 70 2.08 16.28 -3.91
C ILE A 70 2.10 16.81 -5.35
N ASN A 71 2.19 18.14 -5.54
CA ASN A 71 2.35 18.74 -6.87
C ASN A 71 3.60 18.21 -7.59
N GLN A 72 4.71 18.09 -6.87
CA GLN A 72 5.95 17.58 -7.44
C GLN A 72 5.83 16.09 -7.80
N MET A 73 5.24 15.26 -6.94
CA MET A 73 4.98 13.85 -7.25
C MET A 73 4.21 13.72 -8.56
N GLN A 74 3.10 14.46 -8.69
CA GLN A 74 2.27 14.44 -9.90
C GLN A 74 3.02 14.99 -11.13
N GLY A 75 3.80 16.05 -10.96
CA GLY A 75 4.64 16.63 -12.01
C GLY A 75 5.73 15.69 -12.52
N LEU A 76 6.22 14.78 -11.67
CA LEU A 76 7.16 13.71 -12.03
C LEU A 76 6.48 12.49 -12.67
N GLY A 77 5.14 12.51 -12.78
CA GLY A 77 4.38 11.45 -13.43
C GLY A 77 3.94 10.31 -12.52
N PHE A 78 4.08 10.46 -11.19
CA PHE A 78 3.46 9.54 -10.25
C PHE A 78 1.95 9.75 -10.24
N ASN A 79 1.19 8.67 -10.26
CA ASN A 79 -0.27 8.69 -10.19
C ASN A 79 -0.83 7.88 -9.03
N ALA A 80 0.05 7.33 -8.20
CA ALA A 80 -0.32 6.50 -7.07
C ALA A 80 0.63 6.70 -5.88
N VAL A 81 0.11 6.50 -4.67
CA VAL A 81 0.90 6.46 -3.45
C VAL A 81 0.55 5.23 -2.64
N ARG A 82 1.56 4.59 -2.03
CA ARG A 82 1.37 3.70 -0.90
C ARG A 82 1.61 4.52 0.36
N LEU A 83 0.66 4.49 1.28
CA LEU A 83 0.62 5.40 2.42
C LEU A 83 0.66 4.59 3.72
N PRO A 84 1.88 4.38 4.26
CA PRO A 84 2.09 3.70 5.53
C PRO A 84 1.44 4.44 6.69
N PHE A 85 0.92 3.69 7.65
CA PHE A 85 0.42 4.22 8.93
C PHE A 85 0.68 3.23 10.07
N CYS A 86 0.65 3.73 11.31
CA CYS A 86 0.65 2.93 12.52
C CYS A 86 -0.62 3.15 13.34
N PRO A 87 -0.94 2.28 14.30
CA PRO A 87 -2.16 2.35 15.09
C PRO A 87 -2.37 3.69 15.81
N ALA A 88 -1.30 4.29 16.36
CA ALA A 88 -1.43 5.55 17.08
C ALA A 88 -1.92 6.69 16.18
N THR A 89 -1.51 6.72 14.91
CA THR A 89 -1.98 7.71 13.91
C THR A 89 -3.50 7.68 13.71
N LEU A 90 -4.11 6.52 13.96
CA LEU A 90 -5.56 6.35 13.83
C LEU A 90 -6.36 6.82 15.06
N ARG A 91 -5.69 7.19 16.15
CA ARG A 91 -6.38 7.63 17.39
C ARG A 91 -6.77 9.09 17.27
N SER A 92 -7.90 9.43 17.89
CA SER A 92 -8.52 10.76 17.77
C SER A 92 -7.76 11.88 18.50
N ASP A 93 -6.84 11.51 19.38
CA ASP A 93 -6.08 12.40 20.25
C ASP A 93 -4.56 12.43 19.95
N THR A 94 -4.09 11.63 18.99
CA THR A 94 -2.68 11.65 18.60
C THR A 94 -2.34 12.93 17.86
N MET A 95 -1.43 13.70 18.44
CA MET A 95 -0.93 14.93 17.82
C MET A 95 0.34 14.65 17.02
N PRO A 96 0.45 15.22 15.82
CA PRO A 96 1.65 15.09 15.00
C PRO A 96 2.79 15.94 15.56
N SER A 97 4.01 15.59 15.15
CA SER A 97 5.22 16.39 15.42
C SER A 97 5.95 16.74 14.13
N SER A 98 7.00 17.57 14.24
CA SER A 98 7.87 17.90 13.10
C SER A 98 7.14 18.56 11.92
N ILE A 99 6.25 19.49 12.19
CA ILE A 99 5.58 20.33 11.19
C ILE A 99 6.02 21.77 11.33
N ASP A 100 6.50 22.37 10.24
CA ASP A 100 6.64 23.83 10.11
C ASP A 100 5.25 24.40 9.77
N TYR A 101 4.56 24.94 10.74
CA TYR A 101 3.25 25.55 10.56
C TYR A 101 3.30 26.90 9.81
N GLY A 102 4.47 27.52 9.68
CA GLY A 102 4.64 28.66 8.79
C GLY A 102 4.43 28.28 7.32
N ARG A 103 4.80 27.04 6.96
CA ARG A 103 4.60 26.49 5.62
C ARG A 103 3.30 25.71 5.49
N ASN A 104 2.80 25.14 6.58
CA ASN A 104 1.67 24.22 6.63
C ASN A 104 0.59 24.71 7.63
N ALA A 105 0.23 26.02 7.52
CA ALA A 105 -0.70 26.65 8.45
C ALA A 105 -2.06 25.95 8.53
N ASP A 106 -2.49 25.34 7.45
CA ASP A 106 -3.76 24.61 7.35
C ASP A 106 -3.76 23.24 8.06
N LEU A 107 -2.61 22.84 8.62
CA LEU A 107 -2.46 21.64 9.45
C LEU A 107 -2.40 21.96 10.94
N GLN A 108 -2.29 23.23 11.32
CA GLN A 108 -2.12 23.64 12.71
C GLN A 108 -3.36 23.26 13.56
N GLY A 109 -3.09 22.61 14.69
CA GLY A 109 -4.13 22.18 15.63
C GLY A 109 -4.90 20.93 15.22
N LEU A 110 -4.57 20.31 14.09
CA LEU A 110 -5.16 19.05 13.66
C LEU A 110 -4.45 17.86 14.29
N THR A 111 -5.22 16.81 14.60
CA THR A 111 -4.67 15.50 14.99
C THR A 111 -4.09 14.78 13.78
N SER A 112 -3.27 13.77 14.04
CA SER A 112 -2.66 12.94 12.99
C SER A 112 -3.70 12.30 12.07
N LEU A 113 -4.79 11.79 12.62
CA LEU A 113 -5.90 11.23 11.85
C LEU A 113 -6.58 12.28 10.94
N GLN A 114 -6.76 13.50 11.45
CA GLN A 114 -7.33 14.60 10.65
C GLN A 114 -6.40 15.02 9.52
N ILE A 115 -5.09 14.99 9.74
CA ILE A 115 -4.10 15.27 8.68
C ILE A 115 -4.08 14.13 7.66
N LEU A 116 -4.15 12.87 8.11
CA LEU A 116 -4.27 11.71 7.21
C LEU A 116 -5.51 11.83 6.31
N ASP A 117 -6.65 12.23 6.88
CA ASP A 117 -7.88 12.53 6.11
C ASP A 117 -7.62 13.60 5.03
N LYS A 118 -6.97 14.71 5.41
CA LYS A 118 -6.68 15.80 4.45
C LYS A 118 -5.77 15.33 3.33
N VAL A 119 -4.73 14.58 3.65
CA VAL A 119 -3.76 14.07 2.66
C VAL A 119 -4.43 13.10 1.70
N ILE A 120 -5.22 12.15 2.21
CA ILE A 120 -5.97 11.20 1.36
C ILE A 120 -6.97 11.95 0.47
N ASN A 121 -7.69 12.92 1.01
CA ASN A 121 -8.64 13.71 0.24
C ASN A 121 -7.96 14.57 -0.84
N GLU A 122 -6.76 15.07 -0.59
CA GLU A 122 -5.99 15.81 -1.60
C GLU A 122 -5.52 14.89 -2.72
N PHE A 123 -4.99 13.69 -2.42
CA PHE A 123 -4.68 12.70 -3.44
C PHE A 123 -5.91 12.33 -4.27
N ASN A 124 -7.04 12.09 -3.60
CA ASN A 124 -8.31 11.81 -4.26
C ASN A 124 -8.75 12.96 -5.18
N ALA A 125 -8.69 14.21 -4.72
CA ALA A 125 -9.07 15.38 -5.51
C ALA A 125 -8.20 15.56 -6.77
N ARG A 126 -6.98 15.04 -6.75
CA ARG A 126 -6.05 15.06 -7.88
C ARG A 126 -6.13 13.83 -8.78
N GLY A 127 -7.02 12.89 -8.49
CA GLY A 127 -7.13 11.64 -9.22
C GLY A 127 -5.93 10.71 -9.02
N MET A 128 -5.22 10.83 -7.90
CA MET A 128 -4.11 9.95 -7.54
C MET A 128 -4.61 8.80 -6.69
N TYR A 129 -4.21 7.59 -7.07
CA TYR A 129 -4.58 6.38 -6.36
C TYR A 129 -3.86 6.26 -5.01
N VAL A 130 -4.54 5.72 -4.01
CA VAL A 130 -3.99 5.48 -2.67
C VAL A 130 -4.14 4.00 -2.32
N LEU A 131 -3.03 3.35 -2.01
CA LEU A 131 -2.99 2.08 -1.31
C LEU A 131 -2.58 2.36 0.13
N LEU A 132 -3.45 2.09 1.09
CA LEU A 132 -3.12 2.25 2.50
C LEU A 132 -2.29 1.05 2.96
N ASP A 133 -1.42 1.25 3.96
CA ASP A 133 -0.54 0.20 4.46
C ASP A 133 -0.44 0.23 5.99
N HIS A 134 -0.82 -0.89 6.62
CA HIS A 134 -0.57 -1.10 8.04
C HIS A 134 0.89 -1.50 8.25
N HIS A 135 1.73 -0.52 8.60
CA HIS A 135 3.18 -0.65 8.50
C HIS A 135 3.84 -1.18 9.77
N THR A 136 3.63 -0.48 10.88
CA THR A 136 4.23 -0.83 12.18
C THR A 136 3.16 -0.90 13.27
N PRO A 137 3.27 -1.80 14.25
CA PRO A 137 2.27 -1.91 15.32
C PRO A 137 2.42 -0.88 16.43
N ASP A 138 3.60 -0.27 16.58
CA ASP A 138 3.97 0.62 17.68
C ASP A 138 4.54 1.97 17.22
N CYS A 139 4.50 2.25 15.91
CA CYS A 139 5.04 3.47 15.28
C CYS A 139 6.55 3.63 15.43
N ALA A 140 7.28 2.55 15.65
CA ALA A 140 8.72 2.55 15.81
C ALA A 140 9.41 1.54 14.88
N GLY A 141 9.08 0.27 15.02
CA GLY A 141 9.75 -0.81 14.29
C GLY A 141 8.78 -1.73 13.53
N ILE A 142 9.26 -2.30 12.43
CA ILE A 142 8.53 -3.33 11.70
C ILE A 142 8.56 -4.61 12.52
N SER A 143 7.37 -5.13 12.90
CA SER A 143 7.28 -6.39 13.65
C SER A 143 7.34 -7.60 12.71
N GLU A 144 7.85 -8.71 13.22
CA GLU A 144 7.88 -9.98 12.47
C GLU A 144 6.47 -10.47 12.10
N LEU A 145 5.56 -10.40 13.06
CA LEU A 145 4.16 -10.82 12.95
C LEU A 145 3.22 -9.60 12.92
N TRP A 146 1.97 -9.82 12.60
CA TRP A 146 0.89 -8.83 12.59
C TRP A 146 0.43 -8.41 13.99
N TYR A 147 1.02 -9.00 15.02
CA TYR A 147 0.79 -8.68 16.42
C TYR A 147 2.10 -8.68 17.22
N THR A 148 2.07 -8.09 18.40
CA THR A 148 3.17 -8.08 19.35
C THR A 148 2.67 -8.36 20.77
N GLY A 149 3.54 -8.34 21.77
CA GLY A 149 3.13 -8.46 23.16
C GLY A 149 2.21 -7.34 23.65
N SER A 150 2.26 -6.17 23.02
CA SER A 150 1.46 -4.98 23.38
C SER A 150 0.38 -4.62 22.36
N TYR A 151 0.40 -5.24 21.20
CA TYR A 151 -0.57 -5.02 20.12
C TYR A 151 -1.11 -6.36 19.62
N THR A 152 -2.32 -6.69 20.02
CA THR A 152 -2.94 -7.99 19.76
C THR A 152 -3.48 -8.13 18.34
N GLU A 153 -3.66 -9.36 17.85
CA GLU A 153 -4.34 -9.60 16.58
C GLU A 153 -5.75 -8.98 16.55
N ALA A 154 -6.47 -9.00 17.67
CA ALA A 154 -7.80 -8.38 17.74
C ALA A 154 -7.75 -6.87 17.51
N GLN A 155 -6.72 -6.19 18.02
CA GLN A 155 -6.48 -4.77 17.76
C GLN A 155 -6.11 -4.51 16.30
N TRP A 156 -5.23 -5.34 15.72
CA TRP A 156 -4.89 -5.27 14.31
C TRP A 156 -6.13 -5.40 13.41
N LEU A 157 -6.96 -6.43 13.62
CA LEU A 157 -8.21 -6.60 12.88
C LEU A 157 -9.20 -5.44 13.08
N ALA A 158 -9.23 -4.85 14.28
CA ALA A 158 -10.07 -3.68 14.55
C ALA A 158 -9.57 -2.44 13.79
N ASP A 159 -8.25 -2.21 13.75
CA ASP A 159 -7.66 -1.08 13.04
C ASP A 159 -7.82 -1.23 11.52
N LEU A 160 -7.65 -2.45 10.95
CA LEU A 160 -7.95 -2.71 9.54
C LEU A 160 -9.41 -2.38 9.19
N ARG A 161 -10.37 -2.81 10.03
CA ARG A 161 -11.79 -2.46 9.85
C ARG A 161 -12.06 -0.98 9.97
N PHE A 162 -11.42 -0.32 10.94
CA PHE A 162 -11.56 1.13 11.15
C PHE A 162 -11.14 1.91 9.90
N VAL A 163 -9.95 1.65 9.39
CA VAL A 163 -9.41 2.30 8.18
C VAL A 163 -10.30 2.01 6.96
N ALA A 164 -10.67 0.74 6.78
CA ALA A 164 -11.52 0.34 5.67
C ALA A 164 -12.90 1.03 5.71
N ASN A 165 -13.54 1.06 6.88
CA ASN A 165 -14.83 1.72 7.04
C ASN A 165 -14.75 3.25 6.83
N ARG A 166 -13.62 3.87 7.24
CA ARG A 166 -13.41 5.32 7.12
C ARG A 166 -13.27 5.76 5.66
N TYR A 167 -12.52 5.02 4.86
CA TYR A 167 -12.15 5.44 3.51
C TYR A 167 -12.82 4.67 2.38
N LYS A 168 -13.70 3.71 2.67
CA LYS A 168 -14.37 2.85 1.65
C LYS A 168 -15.13 3.59 0.55
N ASN A 169 -15.51 4.84 0.81
CA ASN A 169 -16.24 5.67 -0.14
C ASN A 169 -15.38 6.76 -0.79
N VAL A 170 -14.06 6.78 -0.53
CA VAL A 170 -13.14 7.71 -1.18
C VAL A 170 -12.75 7.13 -2.54
N PRO A 171 -13.06 7.79 -3.66
CA PRO A 171 -13.01 7.17 -5.00
C PRO A 171 -11.67 6.57 -5.40
N TYR A 172 -10.55 7.24 -5.10
CA TYR A 172 -9.23 6.80 -5.50
C TYR A 172 -8.49 5.97 -4.44
N VAL A 173 -9.14 5.60 -3.32
CA VAL A 173 -8.58 4.63 -2.38
C VAL A 173 -8.83 3.22 -2.93
N LEU A 174 -7.75 2.55 -3.33
CA LEU A 174 -7.79 1.22 -3.94
C LEU A 174 -8.11 0.13 -2.93
N GLY A 175 -7.52 0.23 -1.74
CA GLY A 175 -7.60 -0.80 -0.73
C GLY A 175 -6.50 -0.71 0.31
N LEU A 176 -6.12 -1.87 0.84
CA LEU A 176 -5.23 -1.96 1.99
C LEU A 176 -4.20 -3.07 1.83
N ASP A 177 -2.95 -2.72 2.07
CA ASP A 177 -1.86 -3.65 2.38
C ASP A 177 -1.98 -4.04 3.86
N LEU A 178 -2.21 -5.32 4.11
CA LEU A 178 -2.67 -5.80 5.41
C LEU A 178 -1.60 -5.70 6.50
N LYS A 179 -0.33 -5.89 6.12
CA LYS A 179 0.81 -5.89 7.03
C LYS A 179 2.10 -5.72 6.24
N ASN A 180 2.83 -4.65 6.53
CA ASN A 180 4.15 -4.44 5.98
C ASN A 180 5.15 -5.49 6.46
N GLU A 181 5.79 -6.13 5.53
CA GLU A 181 6.98 -6.98 5.69
C GLU A 181 6.89 -8.05 6.80
N PRO A 182 6.04 -9.05 6.66
CA PRO A 182 6.12 -10.25 7.48
C PRO A 182 7.49 -10.93 7.32
N HIS A 183 8.17 -11.20 8.45
CA HIS A 183 9.53 -11.77 8.45
C HIS A 183 9.81 -12.59 9.72
N GLY A 184 11.03 -13.04 9.92
CA GLY A 184 11.47 -13.72 11.14
C GLY A 184 10.58 -14.90 11.51
N ALA A 185 9.77 -14.76 12.55
CA ALA A 185 8.87 -15.79 13.02
C ALA A 185 7.65 -16.04 12.09
N ALA A 186 7.41 -15.18 11.11
CA ALA A 186 6.31 -15.37 10.17
C ALA A 186 6.54 -16.62 9.29
N THR A 187 5.56 -17.52 9.31
CA THR A 187 5.53 -18.75 8.51
C THR A 187 4.36 -18.72 7.52
N TRP A 188 4.27 -19.75 6.68
CA TRP A 188 3.18 -19.88 5.71
C TRP A 188 2.89 -21.35 5.46
N GLY A 189 1.67 -21.80 5.80
CA GLY A 189 1.22 -23.16 5.52
C GLY A 189 1.78 -24.24 6.45
N THR A 190 2.29 -23.87 7.63
CA THR A 190 2.82 -24.80 8.63
C THR A 190 1.74 -25.46 9.47
N GLY A 191 0.53 -24.89 9.49
CA GLY A 191 -0.56 -25.27 10.39
C GLY A 191 -0.52 -24.53 11.74
N ASN A 192 0.47 -23.67 11.98
CA ASN A 192 0.55 -22.87 13.21
C ASN A 192 -0.18 -21.53 13.00
N ALA A 193 -1.39 -21.42 13.52
CA ALA A 193 -2.22 -20.22 13.37
C ALA A 193 -1.59 -18.95 14.00
N ALA A 194 -0.66 -19.09 14.93
CA ALA A 194 0.02 -17.96 15.55
C ALA A 194 1.12 -17.36 14.67
N THR A 195 1.68 -18.10 13.73
CA THR A 195 2.78 -17.65 12.88
C THR A 195 2.48 -17.69 11.39
N ASP A 196 1.46 -18.45 10.95
CA ASP A 196 1.10 -18.59 9.54
C ASP A 196 0.47 -17.30 8.98
N TRP A 197 1.30 -16.52 8.28
CA TRP A 197 0.90 -15.27 7.65
C TRP A 197 -0.25 -15.45 6.65
N ASN A 198 -0.26 -16.52 5.87
CA ASN A 198 -1.38 -16.80 4.96
C ASN A 198 -2.72 -16.86 5.69
N LYS A 199 -2.76 -17.46 6.89
CA LYS A 199 -3.99 -17.52 7.69
C LYS A 199 -4.37 -16.19 8.32
N ALA A 200 -3.38 -15.41 8.74
CA ALA A 200 -3.61 -14.04 9.20
C ALA A 200 -4.13 -13.15 8.07
N ALA A 201 -3.51 -13.21 6.88
CA ALA A 201 -3.95 -12.47 5.71
C ALA A 201 -5.39 -12.80 5.31
N GLU A 202 -5.79 -14.08 5.37
CA GLU A 202 -7.19 -14.51 5.16
C GLU A 202 -8.14 -13.86 6.19
N ARG A 203 -7.77 -13.82 7.49
CA ARG A 203 -8.57 -13.17 8.54
C ARG A 203 -8.63 -11.65 8.38
N GLY A 204 -7.49 -11.03 8.07
CA GLY A 204 -7.41 -9.59 7.78
C GLY A 204 -8.25 -9.20 6.57
N SER A 205 -8.14 -9.98 5.49
CA SER A 205 -8.97 -9.81 4.28
C SER A 205 -10.46 -9.89 4.60
N ALA A 206 -10.88 -10.91 5.34
CA ALA A 206 -12.28 -11.08 5.72
C ALA A 206 -12.78 -9.88 6.56
N ALA A 207 -11.95 -9.38 7.48
CA ALA A 207 -12.28 -8.23 8.31
C ALA A 207 -12.46 -6.94 7.48
N VAL A 208 -11.60 -6.70 6.50
CA VAL A 208 -11.66 -5.54 5.59
C VAL A 208 -12.86 -5.66 4.65
N LEU A 209 -13.01 -6.80 3.98
CA LEU A 209 -14.07 -7.00 2.98
C LEU A 209 -15.47 -7.02 3.58
N ALA A 210 -15.62 -7.34 4.86
CA ALA A 210 -16.89 -7.22 5.57
C ALA A 210 -17.43 -5.80 5.63
N VAL A 211 -16.56 -4.77 5.60
CA VAL A 211 -16.95 -3.35 5.68
C VAL A 211 -16.69 -2.59 4.38
N ALA A 212 -15.74 -3.03 3.59
CA ALA A 212 -15.33 -2.45 2.31
C ALA A 212 -15.24 -3.52 1.21
N PRO A 213 -16.35 -4.11 0.76
CA PRO A 213 -16.36 -5.29 -0.13
C PRO A 213 -15.78 -5.00 -1.53
N LYS A 214 -15.58 -3.74 -1.87
CA LYS A 214 -15.02 -3.29 -3.16
C LYS A 214 -13.51 -3.04 -3.12
N TRP A 215 -12.89 -3.13 -1.96
CA TRP A 215 -11.46 -2.86 -1.81
C TRP A 215 -10.60 -4.01 -2.33
N ILE A 216 -9.43 -3.64 -2.81
CA ILE A 216 -8.33 -4.56 -3.14
C ILE A 216 -7.58 -4.87 -1.84
N ILE A 217 -7.20 -6.11 -1.68
CA ILE A 217 -6.41 -6.60 -0.56
C ILE A 217 -5.01 -6.91 -1.07
N ALA A 218 -4.03 -6.11 -0.68
CA ALA A 218 -2.64 -6.38 -0.94
C ALA A 218 -2.08 -7.33 0.13
N VAL A 219 -1.35 -8.34 -0.32
CA VAL A 219 -0.71 -9.34 0.53
C VAL A 219 0.74 -9.50 0.09
N GLU A 220 1.64 -9.29 1.02
CA GLU A 220 3.06 -9.53 0.85
C GLU A 220 3.43 -11.00 1.09
N GLY A 221 4.67 -11.35 0.77
CA GLY A 221 5.25 -12.63 1.14
C GLY A 221 5.76 -12.64 2.59
N ILE A 222 6.68 -13.55 2.84
CA ILE A 222 7.46 -13.65 4.10
C ILE A 222 8.95 -13.64 3.75
N THR A 223 9.84 -13.97 4.70
CA THR A 223 11.28 -14.11 4.40
C THR A 223 11.62 -15.54 4.02
N ASP A 224 11.54 -16.45 4.96
CA ASP A 224 11.92 -17.86 4.80
C ASP A 224 10.77 -18.80 5.18
N ASN A 225 10.53 -19.81 4.34
CA ASN A 225 9.60 -20.89 4.70
C ASN A 225 10.08 -22.23 4.12
N PRO A 226 10.50 -23.17 4.96
CA PRO A 226 10.96 -24.49 4.52
C PRO A 226 9.84 -25.42 4.08
N VAL A 227 8.57 -25.11 4.32
CA VAL A 227 7.42 -26.00 4.05
C VAL A 227 7.29 -26.31 2.55
N CYS A 228 7.47 -25.30 1.69
CA CYS A 228 7.32 -25.45 0.24
C CYS A 228 8.65 -25.51 -0.49
N SER A 229 9.69 -24.88 0.06
CA SER A 229 11.00 -24.75 -0.55
C SER A 229 12.07 -24.59 0.52
N THR A 230 13.19 -25.30 0.32
CA THR A 230 14.39 -25.16 1.17
C THR A 230 15.38 -24.13 0.64
N ASN A 231 15.06 -23.46 -0.49
CA ASN A 231 15.91 -22.43 -1.04
C ASN A 231 15.77 -21.15 -0.21
N GLY A 232 16.88 -20.54 0.12
CA GLY A 232 16.97 -19.37 0.98
C GLY A 232 16.01 -18.26 0.62
N GLY A 233 15.68 -17.47 1.61
CA GLY A 233 14.74 -16.37 1.50
C GLY A 233 15.24 -15.19 0.70
N ILE A 234 14.44 -14.16 0.70
CA ILE A 234 14.74 -12.88 0.09
C ILE A 234 14.54 -11.78 1.15
N TYR A 235 14.21 -10.58 0.75
CA TYR A 235 13.85 -9.50 1.66
C TYR A 235 12.57 -9.82 2.47
N TRP A 236 12.41 -9.15 3.57
CA TRP A 236 11.16 -9.16 4.33
C TRP A 236 9.98 -8.86 3.40
N GLY A 237 8.90 -9.59 3.55
CA GLY A 237 7.73 -9.44 2.67
C GLY A 237 7.92 -9.91 1.21
N GLY A 238 9.13 -10.34 0.82
CA GLY A 238 9.47 -10.61 -0.58
C GLY A 238 9.19 -12.03 -1.07
N ASN A 239 9.15 -13.02 -0.17
CA ASN A 239 9.08 -14.44 -0.54
C ASN A 239 7.63 -14.95 -0.62
N LEU A 240 7.11 -15.08 -1.82
CA LEU A 240 5.79 -15.67 -2.10
C LEU A 240 5.86 -17.16 -2.49
N GLN A 241 7.02 -17.82 -2.47
CA GLN A 241 7.13 -19.23 -2.83
C GLN A 241 6.10 -20.12 -2.14
N PRO A 242 5.79 -19.94 -0.85
CA PRO A 242 4.82 -20.78 -0.15
C PRO A 242 3.41 -20.77 -0.75
N LEU A 243 3.05 -19.70 -1.47
CA LEU A 243 1.76 -19.62 -2.17
C LEU A 243 1.57 -20.76 -3.21
N ALA A 244 2.66 -21.29 -3.78
CA ALA A 244 2.59 -22.41 -4.72
C ALA A 244 2.09 -23.70 -4.05
N CYS A 245 2.39 -23.91 -2.76
CA CYS A 245 1.99 -25.08 -1.99
C CYS A 245 0.71 -24.84 -1.18
N THR A 246 0.55 -23.62 -0.67
CA THR A 246 -0.55 -23.24 0.21
C THR A 246 -1.20 -21.95 -0.30
N PRO A 247 -2.17 -22.08 -1.22
CA PRO A 247 -2.89 -20.93 -1.77
C PRO A 247 -3.64 -20.12 -0.70
N LEU A 248 -3.82 -18.84 -0.98
CA LEU A 248 -4.64 -17.95 -0.15
C LEU A 248 -6.13 -18.14 -0.45
N ASN A 249 -6.93 -18.26 0.60
CA ASN A 249 -8.38 -18.25 0.51
C ASN A 249 -8.92 -16.81 0.62
N ILE A 250 -8.56 -15.99 -0.35
CA ILE A 250 -9.04 -14.61 -0.55
C ILE A 250 -9.72 -14.56 -1.91
N PRO A 251 -10.86 -13.85 -2.08
CA PRO A 251 -11.51 -13.74 -3.37
C PRO A 251 -10.55 -13.26 -4.47
N ALA A 252 -10.41 -14.02 -5.54
CA ALA A 252 -9.42 -13.76 -6.60
C ALA A 252 -9.57 -12.36 -7.23
N ASN A 253 -10.79 -11.84 -7.29
CA ASN A 253 -11.06 -10.50 -7.80
C ASN A 253 -10.74 -9.39 -6.79
N ARG A 254 -10.19 -9.72 -5.62
CA ARG A 254 -9.79 -8.80 -4.57
C ARG A 254 -8.31 -8.93 -4.18
N LEU A 255 -7.67 -10.04 -4.54
CA LEU A 255 -6.29 -10.34 -4.14
C LEU A 255 -5.28 -9.69 -5.08
N LEU A 256 -4.39 -8.90 -4.51
CA LEU A 256 -3.21 -8.31 -5.13
C LEU A 256 -1.98 -8.81 -4.38
N LEU A 257 -1.03 -9.40 -5.08
CA LEU A 257 0.26 -9.75 -4.49
C LEU A 257 1.20 -8.53 -4.54
N ALA A 258 1.82 -8.21 -3.42
CA ALA A 258 2.63 -7.00 -3.28
C ALA A 258 4.01 -7.29 -2.63
N PRO A 259 4.85 -8.16 -3.21
CA PRO A 259 6.15 -8.45 -2.64
C PRO A 259 7.06 -7.22 -2.63
N HIS A 260 8.01 -7.19 -1.67
CA HIS A 260 9.08 -6.21 -1.59
C HIS A 260 10.39 -6.77 -2.14
N VAL A 261 11.19 -5.94 -2.79
CA VAL A 261 12.49 -6.36 -3.31
C VAL A 261 13.45 -5.19 -3.40
N TYR A 262 14.66 -5.41 -2.88
CA TYR A 262 15.69 -4.37 -2.81
C TYR A 262 17.03 -4.84 -3.36
N GLY A 263 17.85 -3.87 -3.76
CA GLY A 263 19.22 -4.05 -4.22
C GLY A 263 20.24 -3.95 -3.08
N PRO A 264 21.51 -3.98 -3.43
CA PRO A 264 22.62 -4.00 -2.47
C PRO A 264 22.76 -2.72 -1.64
N ASP A 265 22.13 -1.61 -2.02
CA ASP A 265 22.14 -0.38 -1.21
C ASP A 265 21.35 -0.51 0.09
N VAL A 266 20.32 -1.37 0.11
CA VAL A 266 19.47 -1.55 1.29
C VAL A 266 20.03 -2.65 2.18
N TYR A 267 20.33 -3.81 1.60
CA TYR A 267 20.95 -4.91 2.33
C TYR A 267 21.68 -5.85 1.39
N VAL A 268 22.97 -6.13 1.67
CA VAL A 268 23.79 -6.97 0.81
C VAL A 268 23.45 -8.45 1.02
N GLN A 269 22.80 -9.05 0.04
CA GLN A 269 22.56 -10.48 -0.04
C GLN A 269 23.75 -11.20 -0.70
N SER A 270 23.99 -12.46 -0.33
CA SER A 270 25.09 -13.24 -0.87
C SER A 270 25.07 -13.39 -2.39
N TYR A 271 23.90 -13.44 -2.99
CA TYR A 271 23.74 -13.58 -4.44
C TYR A 271 24.14 -12.33 -5.24
N PHE A 272 24.32 -11.16 -4.60
CA PHE A 272 24.91 -9.98 -5.27
C PHE A 272 26.43 -10.11 -5.51
N ASN A 273 27.07 -11.06 -4.82
CA ASN A 273 28.48 -11.36 -5.01
C ASN A 273 28.72 -12.51 -6.01
N ASP A 274 27.67 -13.04 -6.63
CA ASP A 274 27.79 -14.06 -7.67
C ASP A 274 28.54 -13.50 -8.88
N SER A 275 29.46 -14.28 -9.43
CA SER A 275 30.24 -13.89 -10.63
C SER A 275 29.37 -13.64 -11.86
N ASN A 276 28.15 -14.19 -11.89
CA ASN A 276 27.18 -14.00 -12.96
C ASN A 276 26.19 -12.83 -12.68
N PHE A 277 26.37 -12.09 -11.59
CA PHE A 277 25.51 -10.94 -11.30
C PHE A 277 25.61 -9.87 -12.41
N PRO A 278 24.51 -9.27 -12.90
CA PRO A 278 23.12 -9.43 -12.45
C PRO A 278 22.33 -10.53 -13.19
N ASN A 279 22.96 -11.36 -14.03
CA ASN A 279 22.26 -12.35 -14.84
C ASN A 279 21.67 -13.52 -14.03
N ASN A 280 22.12 -13.71 -12.78
CA ASN A 280 21.54 -14.66 -11.81
C ASN A 280 20.20 -14.16 -11.24
N MET A 281 19.93 -12.86 -11.26
CA MET A 281 18.78 -12.26 -10.58
C MET A 281 17.42 -12.70 -11.12
N PRO A 282 17.19 -12.83 -12.43
CA PRO A 282 15.89 -13.27 -12.95
C PRO A 282 15.41 -14.61 -12.37
N ALA A 283 16.31 -15.57 -12.18
CA ALA A 283 15.97 -16.87 -11.59
C ALA A 283 15.60 -16.76 -10.10
N ILE A 284 16.22 -15.82 -9.39
CA ILE A 284 15.93 -15.53 -7.98
C ILE A 284 14.56 -14.86 -7.87
N TRP A 285 14.28 -13.82 -8.66
CA TRP A 285 13.01 -13.14 -8.69
C TRP A 285 11.85 -14.05 -9.14
N ASP A 286 12.09 -14.92 -10.15
CA ASP A 286 11.10 -15.93 -10.58
C ASP A 286 10.72 -16.85 -9.44
N ARG A 287 11.70 -17.33 -8.70
CA ARG A 287 11.48 -18.23 -7.56
C ARG A 287 10.61 -17.57 -6.50
N HIS A 288 10.89 -16.32 -6.15
CA HIS A 288 10.24 -15.66 -5.02
C HIS A 288 8.86 -15.09 -5.37
N PHE A 289 8.71 -14.45 -6.54
CA PHE A 289 7.44 -13.81 -6.90
C PHE A 289 7.07 -13.91 -8.39
N GLY A 290 8.02 -13.89 -9.30
CA GLY A 290 7.74 -13.79 -10.72
C GLY A 290 7.03 -14.98 -11.34
N GLN A 291 7.12 -16.16 -10.73
CA GLN A 291 6.35 -17.35 -11.12
C GLN A 291 4.83 -17.18 -11.01
N PHE A 292 4.39 -16.17 -10.26
CA PHE A 292 2.97 -15.85 -10.05
C PHE A 292 2.45 -14.79 -11.03
N ALA A 293 3.33 -14.12 -11.76
CA ALA A 293 2.93 -13.22 -12.84
C ALA A 293 2.09 -13.98 -13.87
N GLY A 294 1.00 -13.40 -14.31
CA GLY A 294 0.06 -14.05 -15.21
C GLY A 294 -0.94 -15.02 -14.55
N LYS A 295 -0.76 -15.33 -13.25
CA LYS A 295 -1.73 -16.11 -12.46
C LYS A 295 -2.48 -15.22 -11.46
N TYR A 296 -1.79 -14.22 -10.93
CA TYR A 296 -2.32 -13.26 -9.96
C TYR A 296 -2.01 -11.83 -10.44
N ALA A 297 -2.80 -10.87 -10.01
CA ALA A 297 -2.36 -9.48 -10.06
C ALA A 297 -1.17 -9.32 -9.12
N LEU A 298 -0.10 -8.73 -9.62
CA LEU A 298 1.14 -8.56 -8.90
C LEU A 298 1.74 -7.20 -9.21
N LEU A 299 2.15 -6.49 -8.16
CA LEU A 299 2.97 -5.29 -8.22
C LEU A 299 4.09 -5.38 -7.19
N LEU A 300 5.07 -4.49 -7.24
CA LEU A 300 6.01 -4.35 -6.14
C LEU A 300 5.46 -3.33 -5.13
N GLY A 301 5.21 -3.78 -3.89
CA GLY A 301 4.78 -2.91 -2.78
C GLY A 301 5.89 -1.92 -2.41
N GLU A 302 7.13 -2.42 -2.43
CA GLU A 302 8.32 -1.60 -2.28
C GLU A 302 9.46 -2.12 -3.16
N PHE A 303 10.20 -1.17 -3.71
CA PHE A 303 11.50 -1.38 -4.34
C PHE A 303 12.22 -0.03 -4.41
N GLY A 304 13.53 -0.03 -4.46
CA GLY A 304 14.28 1.23 -4.52
C GLY A 304 15.77 1.04 -4.23
N GLY A 305 16.43 2.15 -3.92
CA GLY A 305 17.85 2.28 -3.64
C GLY A 305 18.40 3.59 -4.18
N LYS A 306 19.68 3.85 -3.98
CA LYS A 306 20.32 5.12 -4.36
C LYS A 306 20.75 5.17 -5.84
N TYR A 307 20.44 4.17 -6.61
CA TYR A 307 20.70 4.07 -8.05
C TYR A 307 22.16 4.38 -8.43
N GLY A 308 23.09 3.84 -7.64
CA GLY A 308 24.54 3.96 -7.87
C GLY A 308 25.22 5.10 -7.12
N GLU A 309 24.49 5.93 -6.39
CA GLU A 309 25.09 6.92 -5.47
C GLU A 309 25.57 6.27 -4.15
N GLY A 310 25.14 5.04 -3.88
CA GLY A 310 25.61 4.17 -2.80
C GLY A 310 26.50 3.05 -3.35
N ASP A 311 26.04 1.81 -3.26
CA ASP A 311 26.71 0.67 -3.90
C ASP A 311 26.54 0.75 -5.41
N ALA A 312 27.64 0.79 -6.15
CA ALA A 312 27.60 0.89 -7.62
C ALA A 312 26.82 -0.26 -8.30
N ARG A 313 26.70 -1.41 -7.65
CA ARG A 313 25.92 -2.56 -8.13
C ARG A 313 24.41 -2.29 -8.09
N ASP A 314 23.95 -1.34 -7.27
CA ASP A 314 22.54 -1.05 -7.13
C ASP A 314 21.91 -0.53 -8.43
N LYS A 315 22.63 0.32 -9.16
CA LYS A 315 22.17 0.77 -10.48
C LYS A 315 22.01 -0.40 -11.45
N VAL A 316 22.99 -1.29 -11.47
CA VAL A 316 22.98 -2.48 -12.34
C VAL A 316 21.82 -3.40 -11.96
N TRP A 317 21.57 -3.55 -10.66
CA TRP A 317 20.46 -4.33 -10.12
C TRP A 317 19.11 -3.72 -10.49
N GLN A 318 18.92 -2.41 -10.31
CA GLN A 318 17.65 -1.74 -10.64
C GLN A 318 17.35 -1.80 -12.13
N ASP A 319 18.36 -1.59 -13.00
CA ASP A 319 18.21 -1.71 -14.46
C ASP A 319 17.78 -3.13 -14.85
N ALA A 320 18.39 -4.14 -14.23
CA ALA A 320 18.04 -5.55 -14.45
C ALA A 320 16.63 -5.88 -13.93
N LEU A 321 16.25 -5.34 -12.77
CA LEU A 321 14.92 -5.53 -12.20
C LEU A 321 13.84 -4.95 -13.12
N VAL A 322 13.98 -3.71 -13.57
CA VAL A 322 13.00 -3.07 -14.47
C VAL A 322 12.86 -3.87 -15.78
N LYS A 323 13.97 -4.35 -16.35
CA LYS A 323 13.95 -5.19 -17.54
C LYS A 323 13.19 -6.50 -17.29
N TYR A 324 13.45 -7.13 -16.15
CA TYR A 324 12.79 -8.36 -15.73
C TYR A 324 11.27 -8.15 -15.53
N LEU A 325 10.87 -7.14 -14.77
CA LEU A 325 9.47 -6.83 -14.50
C LEU A 325 8.68 -6.62 -15.79
N ARG A 326 9.25 -5.85 -16.73
CA ARG A 326 8.65 -5.64 -18.06
C ARG A 326 8.46 -6.96 -18.82
N SER A 327 9.45 -7.85 -18.77
CA SER A 327 9.37 -9.16 -19.44
C SER A 327 8.26 -10.05 -18.87
N LYS A 328 7.90 -9.84 -17.60
CA LYS A 328 6.81 -10.56 -16.90
C LYS A 328 5.46 -9.85 -16.99
N GLY A 329 5.39 -8.66 -17.60
CA GLY A 329 4.18 -7.86 -17.65
C GLY A 329 3.78 -7.27 -16.28
N ILE A 330 4.73 -7.16 -15.35
CA ILE A 330 4.59 -6.48 -14.06
C ILE A 330 4.97 -5.02 -14.28
N ASN A 331 3.97 -4.14 -14.39
CA ASN A 331 4.19 -2.75 -14.77
C ASN A 331 3.80 -1.76 -13.66
N ASP A 332 3.37 -2.27 -12.53
CA ASP A 332 2.86 -1.51 -11.39
C ASP A 332 3.82 -1.66 -10.21
N GLY A 333 3.94 -0.62 -9.40
CA GLY A 333 4.75 -0.68 -8.19
C GLY A 333 4.90 0.66 -7.51
N PHE A 334 5.45 0.62 -6.30
CA PHE A 334 5.68 1.78 -5.45
C PHE A 334 7.16 1.87 -5.08
N TYR A 335 7.83 2.93 -5.57
CA TYR A 335 9.22 3.18 -5.24
C TYR A 335 9.35 3.60 -3.76
N TRP A 336 10.27 3.05 -3.02
CA TRP A 336 10.62 3.50 -1.68
C TRP A 336 11.81 4.44 -1.77
N SER A 337 11.65 5.69 -1.40
CA SER A 337 10.43 6.36 -0.99
C SER A 337 10.49 7.86 -1.36
N TRP A 338 9.35 8.55 -1.26
CA TRP A 338 9.34 9.99 -1.34
C TRP A 338 10.05 10.58 -0.13
N ASN A 339 11.24 11.09 -0.35
CA ASN A 339 12.00 11.78 0.65
C ASN A 339 12.13 13.25 0.25
N PRO A 340 11.53 14.18 0.98
CA PRO A 340 11.59 15.59 0.66
C PRO A 340 12.93 16.22 0.95
N LYS A 341 13.84 15.42 1.48
CA LYS A 341 14.99 15.91 2.05
C LYS A 341 16.22 15.70 1.22
N GLU A 342 16.72 16.82 0.87
CA GLU A 342 18.02 16.95 0.30
C GLU A 342 19.10 16.43 1.24
N GLY A 343 19.77 15.38 0.81
CA GLY A 343 21.04 14.95 1.34
C GLY A 343 21.14 14.88 2.85
N LEU A 344 20.07 14.67 3.57
CA LEU A 344 20.21 14.47 4.96
C LEU A 344 20.28 13.02 5.27
N ASN A 345 21.43 12.66 5.52
CA ASN A 345 21.89 11.65 6.45
C ASN A 345 20.91 10.54 6.82
N ASN A 346 21.11 9.38 6.22
CA ASN A 346 20.99 8.07 6.88
C ASN A 346 19.62 7.58 7.34
N ASP A 347 18.52 8.04 6.79
CA ASP A 347 17.26 7.35 6.99
C ASP A 347 16.89 6.63 5.68
N ALA A 348 17.57 5.52 5.46
CA ALA A 348 17.18 4.52 4.50
C ALA A 348 16.12 3.64 5.12
#